data_5bd1e56f8ae16b3d84d5939c8affabd5
#
_entry.id   5bd1e56f8ae16b3d84d5939c8affabd5
#
_cell.length_a   1.000
_cell.length_b   1.000
_cell.length_c   1.000
_cell.angle_alpha   90.00
_cell.angle_beta   90.00
_cell.angle_gamma   90.00
#
_symmetry.space_group_name_H-M   'P 1'
#
loop_
_entity.id
_entity.type
_entity.pdbx_description
1 polymer ?
#
loop_
_entity_poly.entity_id
_entity_poly.type
_entity_poly.pdbx_seq_one_letter_code
_entity_poly.pdbx_strand_id
1 'polypeptide(L)'
;KTLENAGCFAIVLEKIPAKLAKQVAESVTIPIIGIGAGNGVDGQVLVIHDMLGINNEFNPRFLRKYANLYDTMIQAFDSYNRDVKSGDFPNEKEQY
;
A
#
# COMPACT_ATOMS: atom_id res chain seq x y z
N LYS A 1 -3.71 -12.46 -23.53
CA LYS A 1 -3.04 -13.57 -24.23
C LYS A 1 -1.73 -13.16 -24.88
N THR A 2 -1.63 -12.01 -25.52
CA THR A 2 -0.38 -11.54 -26.16
C THR A 2 0.78 -11.49 -25.16
N LEU A 3 0.57 -10.95 -23.95
CA LEU A 3 1.58 -10.89 -22.90
C LEU A 3 1.95 -12.29 -22.37
N GLU A 4 0.97 -13.14 -22.16
CA GLU A 4 1.19 -14.54 -21.78
C GLU A 4 2.04 -15.28 -22.82
N ASN A 5 1.67 -15.15 -24.12
CA ASN A 5 2.43 -15.74 -25.23
C ASN A 5 3.85 -15.17 -25.36
N ALA A 6 4.06 -13.93 -24.92
CA ALA A 6 5.37 -13.28 -24.89
C ALA A 6 6.24 -13.71 -23.70
N GLY A 7 5.73 -14.59 -22.82
CA GLY A 7 6.49 -15.16 -21.70
C GLY A 7 6.30 -14.46 -20.36
N CYS A 8 5.29 -13.60 -20.20
CA CYS A 8 4.93 -13.06 -18.89
C CYS A 8 4.45 -14.20 -17.99
N PHE A 9 4.95 -14.25 -16.75
CA PHE A 9 4.57 -15.26 -15.76
C PHE A 9 3.44 -14.79 -14.83
N ALA A 10 3.12 -13.51 -14.82
CA ALA A 10 2.01 -12.88 -14.11
C ALA A 10 1.69 -11.52 -14.73
N ILE A 11 0.50 -10.99 -14.49
CA ILE A 11 0.08 -9.65 -14.96
C ILE A 11 -0.57 -8.90 -13.78
N VAL A 12 -0.20 -7.62 -13.61
CA VAL A 12 -0.89 -6.71 -12.71
C VAL A 12 -1.91 -5.88 -13.51
N LEU A 13 -3.15 -5.83 -13.02
CA LEU A 13 -4.21 -4.99 -13.56
C LEU A 13 -4.54 -3.89 -12.57
N GLU A 14 -4.40 -2.64 -13.02
CA GLU A 14 -4.60 -1.47 -12.16
C GLU A 14 -5.76 -0.62 -12.66
N LYS A 15 -6.67 -0.29 -11.73
CA LYS A 15 -7.76 0.68 -11.91
C LYS A 15 -8.59 0.44 -13.17
N ILE A 16 -9.02 -0.79 -13.37
CA ILE A 16 -9.91 -1.19 -14.47
C ILE A 16 -11.25 -1.73 -13.93
N PRO A 17 -12.32 -1.76 -14.74
CA PRO A 17 -13.60 -2.31 -14.30
C PRO A 17 -13.47 -3.77 -13.83
N ALA A 18 -14.07 -4.09 -12.68
CA ALA A 18 -14.01 -5.42 -12.07
C ALA A 18 -14.47 -6.54 -13.01
N LYS A 19 -15.52 -6.28 -13.82
CA LYS A 19 -16.02 -7.24 -14.80
C LYS A 19 -14.97 -7.57 -15.87
N LEU A 20 -14.27 -6.56 -16.35
CA LEU A 20 -13.18 -6.74 -17.33
C LEU A 20 -12.00 -7.51 -16.72
N ALA A 21 -11.60 -7.14 -15.50
CA ALA A 21 -10.51 -7.83 -14.80
C ALA A 21 -10.81 -9.34 -14.63
N LYS A 22 -12.03 -9.67 -14.24
CA LYS A 22 -12.50 -11.06 -14.14
C LYS A 22 -12.41 -11.79 -15.47
N GLN A 23 -12.89 -11.18 -16.56
CA GLN A 23 -12.80 -11.76 -17.91
C GLN A 23 -11.33 -12.01 -18.34
N VAL A 24 -10.43 -11.10 -17.99
CA VAL A 24 -8.99 -11.28 -18.25
C VAL A 24 -8.47 -12.48 -17.47
N ALA A 25 -8.74 -12.57 -16.16
CA ALA A 25 -8.29 -13.68 -15.31
C ALA A 25 -8.79 -15.04 -15.83
N GLU A 26 -10.04 -15.11 -16.28
CA GLU A 26 -10.62 -16.32 -16.85
C GLU A 26 -10.06 -16.70 -18.25
N SER A 27 -9.41 -15.76 -18.94
CA SER A 27 -8.93 -15.95 -20.32
C SER A 27 -7.48 -16.37 -20.45
N VAL A 28 -6.69 -16.32 -19.38
CA VAL A 28 -5.25 -16.65 -19.35
C VAL A 28 -4.98 -17.72 -18.29
N THR A 29 -3.80 -18.34 -18.34
CA THR A 29 -3.39 -19.37 -17.39
C THR A 29 -2.41 -18.86 -16.34
N ILE A 30 -1.82 -17.69 -16.57
CA ILE A 30 -0.90 -17.03 -15.65
C ILE A 30 -1.66 -16.21 -14.60
N PRO A 31 -1.12 -16.04 -13.38
CA PRO A 31 -1.76 -15.27 -12.32
C PRO A 31 -2.05 -13.81 -12.71
N ILE A 32 -3.24 -13.35 -12.34
CA ILE A 32 -3.67 -11.96 -12.47
C ILE A 32 -3.76 -11.34 -11.09
N ILE A 33 -2.98 -10.29 -10.85
CA ILE A 33 -2.94 -9.54 -9.59
C ILE A 33 -3.64 -8.19 -9.81
N GLY A 34 -4.65 -7.90 -9.01
CA GLY A 34 -5.45 -6.68 -9.12
C GLY A 34 -5.05 -5.62 -8.11
N ILE A 35 -5.14 -4.37 -8.52
CA ILE A 35 -5.18 -3.18 -7.66
C ILE A 35 -6.21 -2.21 -8.22
N GLY A 36 -7.30 -1.99 -7.50
CA GLY A 36 -8.43 -1.22 -8.03
C GLY A 36 -9.12 -1.87 -9.22
N ALA A 37 -9.13 -3.21 -9.28
CA ALA A 37 -9.67 -4.01 -10.38
C ALA A 37 -10.73 -5.03 -9.93
N GLY A 38 -11.26 -4.88 -8.71
CA GLY A 38 -12.21 -5.82 -8.12
C GLY A 38 -11.56 -7.10 -7.61
N ASN A 39 -12.38 -8.02 -7.08
CA ASN A 39 -11.93 -9.27 -6.44
C ASN A 39 -12.04 -10.52 -7.32
N GLY A 40 -12.40 -10.37 -8.58
CA GLY A 40 -12.54 -11.48 -9.53
C GLY A 40 -11.23 -11.88 -10.22
N VAL A 41 -10.11 -11.72 -9.55
CA VAL A 41 -8.74 -12.01 -10.01
C VAL A 41 -8.04 -12.92 -9.01
N ASP A 42 -6.85 -13.43 -9.34
CA ASP A 42 -6.16 -14.45 -8.55
C ASP A 42 -5.52 -13.89 -7.27
N GLY A 43 -5.16 -12.60 -7.25
CA GLY A 43 -4.57 -11.96 -6.08
C GLY A 43 -4.75 -10.45 -6.09
N GLN A 44 -4.36 -9.81 -4.99
CA GLN A 44 -4.45 -8.36 -4.78
C GLN A 44 -3.10 -7.80 -4.35
N VAL A 45 -2.84 -6.56 -4.68
CA VAL A 45 -1.73 -5.77 -4.15
C VAL A 45 -2.21 -4.40 -3.73
N LEU A 46 -1.61 -3.85 -2.68
CA LEU A 46 -1.74 -2.44 -2.29
C LEU A 46 -0.36 -1.86 -2.02
N VAL A 47 -0.18 -0.59 -2.35
CA VAL A 47 1.02 0.15 -1.97
C VAL A 47 1.06 0.26 -0.45
N ILE A 48 2.18 -0.13 0.17
CA ILE A 48 2.32 -0.20 1.62
C ILE A 48 2.08 1.16 2.30
N HIS A 49 2.53 2.26 1.71
CA HIS A 49 2.30 3.61 2.20
C HIS A 49 0.82 3.96 2.28
N ASP A 50 0.04 3.49 1.32
CA ASP A 50 -1.40 3.71 1.28
C ASP A 50 -2.12 2.76 2.23
N MET A 51 -1.76 1.48 2.22
CA MET A 51 -2.34 0.45 3.07
C MET A 51 -2.19 0.77 4.57
N LEU A 52 -1.03 1.27 4.97
CA LEU A 52 -0.73 1.62 6.36
C LEU A 52 -1.12 3.06 6.74
N GLY A 53 -1.66 3.84 5.80
CA GLY A 53 -2.05 5.22 6.06
C GLY A 53 -0.88 6.16 6.36
N ILE A 54 0.30 5.91 5.78
CA ILE A 54 1.45 6.82 5.85
C ILE A 54 1.18 8.04 4.98
N ASN A 55 0.60 7.85 3.79
CA ASN A 55 0.10 8.92 2.95
C ASN A 55 -1.38 9.20 3.28
N ASN A 56 -1.70 10.40 3.75
CA ASN A 56 -3.06 10.80 4.11
C ASN A 56 -3.78 11.61 3.02
N GLU A 57 -3.07 12.03 1.97
CA GLU A 57 -3.62 12.84 0.88
C GLU A 57 -4.28 11.99 -0.21
N PHE A 58 -3.83 10.74 -0.39
CA PHE A 58 -4.32 9.85 -1.42
C PHE A 58 -5.39 8.90 -0.88
N ASN A 59 -6.66 9.12 -1.27
CA ASN A 59 -7.82 8.36 -0.80
C ASN A 59 -8.74 7.93 -1.97
N PRO A 60 -8.26 7.15 -2.94
CA PRO A 60 -9.12 6.64 -4.00
C PRO A 60 -10.11 5.60 -3.46
N ARG A 61 -11.24 5.42 -4.15
CA ARG A 61 -12.30 4.50 -3.74
C ARG A 61 -11.85 3.04 -3.57
N PHE A 62 -10.82 2.61 -4.29
CA PHE A 62 -10.30 1.24 -4.20
C PHE A 62 -9.36 1.02 -3.01
N LEU A 63 -8.92 2.09 -2.33
CA LEU A 63 -8.01 1.99 -1.20
C LEU A 63 -8.77 1.76 0.10
N ARG A 64 -8.40 0.70 0.82
CA ARG A 64 -8.75 0.51 2.23
C ARG A 64 -7.50 0.68 3.06
N LYS A 65 -7.53 1.62 4.00
CA LYS A 65 -6.46 1.80 4.98
C LYS A 65 -6.64 0.81 6.13
N TYR A 66 -5.58 0.11 6.49
CA TYR A 66 -5.56 -0.87 7.58
C TYR A 66 -4.91 -0.32 8.85
N ALA A 67 -4.28 0.85 8.74
CA ALA A 67 -3.71 1.61 9.86
C ALA A 67 -3.74 3.10 9.52
N ASN A 68 -3.48 3.95 10.53
CA ASN A 68 -3.29 5.40 10.37
C ASN A 68 -1.91 5.78 10.93
N LEU A 69 -0.85 5.40 10.21
CA LEU A 69 0.51 5.70 10.65
C LEU A 69 0.90 7.16 10.46
N TYR A 70 0.23 7.91 9.59
CA TYR A 70 0.49 9.33 9.42
C TYR A 70 0.36 10.08 10.76
N ASP A 71 -0.78 9.97 11.44
CA ASP A 71 -1.01 10.65 12.72
C ASP A 71 -0.06 10.13 13.82
N THR A 72 0.19 8.82 13.84
CA THR A 72 1.13 8.22 14.79
C THR A 72 2.56 8.75 14.63
N MET A 73 3.02 8.89 13.38
CA MET A 73 4.34 9.43 13.05
C MET A 73 4.45 10.91 13.42
N ILE A 74 3.44 11.73 13.12
CA ILE A 74 3.41 13.15 13.52
C ILE A 74 3.51 13.28 15.05
N GLN A 75 2.74 12.52 15.80
CA GLN A 75 2.80 12.53 17.26
C GLN A 75 4.18 12.12 17.79
N ALA A 76 4.82 11.12 17.17
CA ALA A 76 6.16 10.69 17.53
C ALA A 76 7.21 11.78 17.25
N PHE A 77 7.14 12.43 16.10
CA PHE A 77 8.04 13.55 15.76
C PHE A 77 7.85 14.75 16.69
N ASP A 78 6.62 15.09 17.02
CA ASP A 78 6.33 16.18 17.95
C ASP A 78 6.85 15.88 19.36
N SER A 79 6.69 14.64 19.82
CA SER A 79 7.22 14.20 21.11
C SER A 79 8.74 14.27 21.14
N TYR A 80 9.42 13.70 20.13
CA TYR A 80 10.86 13.77 19.99
C TYR A 80 11.36 15.22 20.01
N ASN A 81 10.76 16.08 19.22
CA ASN A 81 11.16 17.49 19.13
C ASN A 81 11.00 18.23 20.47
N ARG A 82 9.92 17.93 21.20
CA ARG A 82 9.68 18.47 22.54
C ARG A 82 10.74 18.00 23.54
N ASP A 83 11.04 16.70 23.54
CA ASP A 83 11.98 16.10 24.48
C ASP A 83 13.42 16.62 24.24
N VAL A 84 13.81 16.77 22.97
CA VAL A 84 15.09 17.42 22.62
C VAL A 84 15.14 18.87 23.09
N LYS A 85 14.08 19.65 22.88
CA LYS A 85 14.05 21.07 23.29
C LYS A 85 14.02 21.26 24.80
N SER A 86 13.43 20.34 25.53
CA SER A 86 13.39 20.36 26.99
C SER A 86 14.68 19.82 27.64
N GLY A 87 15.54 19.16 26.88
CA GLY A 87 16.73 18.49 27.39
C GLY A 87 16.44 17.13 28.06
N ASP A 88 15.25 16.59 27.89
CA ASP A 88 14.90 15.26 28.41
C ASP A 88 15.50 14.13 27.55
N PHE A 89 15.71 14.39 26.26
CA PHE A 89 16.39 13.45 25.36
C PHE A 89 17.64 14.12 24.71
N PRO A 90 18.84 13.46 24.72
CA PRO A 90 19.16 12.26 25.51
C PRO A 90 19.39 12.60 26.99
N ASN A 91 18.95 11.75 27.87
CA ASN A 91 19.21 11.85 29.31
C ASN A 91 20.41 10.98 29.73
N GLU A 92 20.71 10.91 31.06
CA GLU A 92 21.87 10.17 31.60
C GLU A 92 21.88 8.67 31.23
N LYS A 93 20.73 8.08 30.93
CA LYS A 93 20.63 6.65 30.54
C LYS A 93 20.91 6.40 29.08
N GLU A 94 20.87 7.44 28.26
CA GLU A 94 20.98 7.40 26.80
C GLU A 94 22.27 8.01 26.27
N GLN A 95 23.15 8.45 27.15
CA GLN A 95 24.47 9.02 26.81
C GLN A 95 25.61 8.06 27.17
N TYR A 96 26.78 8.26 26.55
CA TYR A 96 28.00 7.51 26.81
C TYR A 96 28.95 8.28 27.73
#